data_740da77eb12b1fee1114a94e1ec9e16f
#
_entry.id   740da77eb12b1fee1114a94e1ec9e16f
#
_cell.length_a   1.000
_cell.length_b   1.000
_cell.length_c   1.000
_cell.angle_alpha   90.00
_cell.angle_beta   90.00
_cell.angle_gamma   90.00
#
_symmetry.space_group_name_H-M   'P 1'
#
loop_
_entity.id
_entity.type
_entity.pdbx_description
1 polymer ?
#
loop_
_entity_poly.entity_id
_entity_poly.type
_entity_poly.pdbx_seq_one_letter_code
_entity_poly.pdbx_strand_id
1 'polypeptide(L)'
;MILDKITEKVLHMIDGEGFKQEGAFNLRENGIAVCHGDSEHVKIRKKEDKQGIDIYIDKNTNGETVHIPVVVSASGMTDVVYNDFYIEDGANVNIIAGCGIHNSGCNDARHDGIHTFHIGKDAIVHYEEKHYGEGEGTGARILNPVTDIYVGENSVFTMDTVQIEGVDSTQRETDITMEAGSRLTVTEKLMTHDRQEAVSNMKVIMDGDGSSAQIISRSVAKGESIQTFHPRAIGKTACHAHIQCDSIIMNDAQVRSIPEIDARNVDAQIIHEAAIGRINSEQLLKLETFGLNEEEAEGVIIENFLN
;
A
#
# COMPACT_ATOMS: atom_id res chain seq x y z
N MET A 1 22.07 -8.32 -15.23
CA MET A 1 22.78 -8.36 -13.93
C MET A 1 22.38 -9.66 -13.26
N ILE A 2 23.28 -10.33 -12.54
CA ILE A 2 22.92 -11.53 -11.77
C ILE A 2 22.59 -11.03 -10.36
N LEU A 3 21.33 -11.16 -9.97
CA LEU A 3 20.88 -10.88 -8.61
C LEU A 3 21.24 -12.06 -7.70
N ASP A 4 21.39 -11.84 -6.40
CA ASP A 4 21.52 -12.95 -5.47
C ASP A 4 20.15 -13.61 -5.22
N LYS A 5 20.17 -14.84 -4.69
CA LYS A 5 18.94 -15.65 -4.49
C LYS A 5 17.93 -15.04 -3.52
N ILE A 6 18.41 -14.24 -2.54
CA ILE A 6 17.53 -13.58 -1.55
C ILE A 6 16.79 -12.45 -2.25
N THR A 7 17.54 -11.60 -2.96
CA THR A 7 16.97 -10.50 -3.75
C THR A 7 15.98 -11.01 -4.79
N GLU A 8 16.30 -12.10 -5.53
CA GLU A 8 15.38 -12.70 -6.49
C GLU A 8 14.08 -13.19 -5.83
N LYS A 9 14.18 -13.87 -4.67
CA LYS A 9 13.02 -14.35 -3.92
C LYS A 9 12.13 -13.21 -3.44
N VAL A 10 12.73 -12.19 -2.82
CA VAL A 10 11.99 -11.02 -2.32
C VAL A 10 11.31 -10.28 -3.46
N LEU A 11 12.02 -10.04 -4.58
CA LEU A 11 11.45 -9.42 -5.78
C LEU A 11 10.23 -10.19 -6.31
N HIS A 12 10.30 -11.52 -6.33
CA HIS A 12 9.17 -12.35 -6.77
C HIS A 12 7.92 -12.12 -5.89
N MET A 13 8.10 -11.93 -4.58
CA MET A 13 6.99 -11.68 -3.65
C MET A 13 6.38 -10.28 -3.80
N ILE A 14 7.20 -9.26 -4.06
CA ILE A 14 6.73 -7.87 -4.10
C ILE A 14 6.33 -7.36 -5.49
N ASP A 15 6.85 -7.95 -6.58
CA ASP A 15 6.61 -7.52 -7.97
C ASP A 15 5.80 -8.55 -8.81
N GLY A 16 5.40 -9.69 -8.20
CA GLY A 16 4.57 -10.72 -8.84
C GLY A 16 5.35 -11.66 -9.76
N GLU A 17 5.06 -11.71 -11.08
CA GLU A 17 5.65 -12.66 -12.03
C GLU A 17 7.16 -12.55 -12.25
N GLY A 18 7.84 -11.80 -11.40
CA GLY A 18 9.27 -11.57 -11.45
C GLY A 18 9.63 -10.27 -12.15
N PHE A 19 10.45 -9.51 -11.48
CA PHE A 19 10.99 -8.25 -11.97
C PHE A 19 11.69 -8.43 -13.32
N LYS A 20 11.24 -7.71 -14.33
CA LYS A 20 11.86 -7.65 -15.66
C LYS A 20 12.57 -6.31 -15.81
N GLN A 21 13.83 -6.35 -16.27
CA GLN A 21 14.60 -5.13 -16.58
C GLN A 21 14.19 -4.57 -17.95
N GLU A 22 12.89 -4.32 -18.14
CA GLU A 22 12.29 -3.82 -19.37
C GLU A 22 11.35 -2.66 -19.05
N GLY A 23 11.28 -1.67 -19.94
CA GLY A 23 10.45 -0.49 -19.77
C GLY A 23 10.99 0.46 -18.70
N ALA A 24 10.08 1.15 -18.00
CA ALA A 24 10.43 2.09 -16.92
C ALA A 24 10.56 1.36 -15.58
N PHE A 25 11.75 1.36 -15.01
CA PHE A 25 11.99 0.71 -13.73
C PHE A 25 13.16 1.32 -12.95
N ASN A 26 13.14 1.17 -11.62
CA ASN A 26 14.27 1.49 -10.74
C ASN A 26 14.36 0.48 -9.60
N LEU A 27 15.30 -0.44 -9.70
CA LEU A 27 15.59 -1.39 -8.61
C LEU A 27 16.54 -0.78 -7.60
N ARG A 28 16.11 -0.80 -6.34
CA ARG A 28 16.91 -0.36 -5.20
C ARG A 28 17.21 -1.54 -4.28
N GLU A 29 18.47 -1.69 -3.89
CA GLU A 29 18.92 -2.73 -2.98
C GLU A 29 19.83 -2.15 -1.92
N ASN A 30 19.53 -2.41 -0.64
CA ASN A 30 20.33 -1.95 0.51
C ASN A 30 20.73 -0.47 0.42
N GLY A 31 19.76 0.40 0.14
CA GLY A 31 19.97 1.84 0.08
C GLY A 31 20.62 2.37 -1.23
N ILE A 32 20.87 1.53 -2.21
CA ILE A 32 21.53 1.89 -3.46
C ILE A 32 20.64 1.58 -4.65
N ALA A 33 20.50 2.51 -5.60
CA ALA A 33 19.89 2.23 -6.90
C ALA A 33 20.86 1.34 -7.72
N VAL A 34 20.45 0.10 -7.95
CA VAL A 34 21.29 -0.93 -8.59
C VAL A 34 21.18 -0.87 -10.10
N CYS A 35 19.99 -0.69 -10.61
CA CYS A 35 19.73 -0.50 -12.03
C CYS A 35 18.42 0.28 -12.24
N HIS A 36 18.33 0.95 -13.39
CA HIS A 36 17.13 1.67 -13.81
C HIS A 36 17.01 1.63 -15.33
N GLY A 37 15.81 1.84 -15.83
CA GLY A 37 15.48 1.99 -17.23
C GLY A 37 14.39 3.03 -17.42
N ASP A 38 14.46 3.71 -18.57
CA ASP A 38 13.40 4.59 -19.05
C ASP A 38 12.54 3.82 -20.08
N SER A 39 11.27 4.19 -20.25
CA SER A 39 10.48 3.81 -21.41
C SER A 39 10.39 4.98 -22.42
N GLU A 40 9.56 4.84 -23.45
CA GLU A 40 9.33 5.91 -24.43
C GLU A 40 8.74 7.15 -23.73
N HIS A 41 7.73 6.96 -22.88
CA HIS A 41 6.93 8.02 -22.27
C HIS A 41 7.20 8.22 -20.76
N VAL A 42 8.02 7.38 -20.14
CA VAL A 42 8.38 7.51 -18.72
C VAL A 42 9.87 7.72 -18.54
N LYS A 43 10.24 8.77 -17.82
CA LYS A 43 11.64 9.13 -17.54
C LYS A 43 11.91 9.14 -16.05
N ILE A 44 12.91 8.37 -15.62
CA ILE A 44 13.33 8.28 -14.21
C ILE A 44 14.63 9.03 -14.03
N ARG A 45 14.68 9.97 -13.09
CA ARG A 45 15.83 10.82 -12.80
C ARG A 45 16.19 10.75 -11.32
N LYS A 46 17.48 10.60 -11.03
CA LYS A 46 17.97 10.65 -9.65
C LYS A 46 17.80 12.07 -9.09
N LYS A 47 17.31 12.18 -7.86
CA LYS A 47 17.28 13.46 -7.15
C LYS A 47 18.69 13.96 -6.82
N GLU A 48 18.87 15.28 -6.86
CA GLU A 48 20.16 15.94 -6.58
C GLU A 48 20.32 16.31 -5.10
N ASP A 49 19.22 16.55 -4.40
CA ASP A 49 19.18 17.11 -3.04
C ASP A 49 19.04 16.04 -1.94
N LYS A 50 18.50 14.87 -2.28
CA LYS A 50 18.21 13.78 -1.33
C LYS A 50 18.25 12.41 -2.01
N GLN A 51 18.22 11.35 -1.24
CA GLN A 51 18.11 9.99 -1.82
C GLN A 51 16.72 9.78 -2.41
N GLY A 52 16.66 9.34 -3.66
CA GLY A 52 15.41 9.08 -4.33
C GLY A 52 15.44 9.40 -5.81
N ILE A 53 14.25 9.41 -6.40
CA ILE A 53 14.05 9.61 -7.83
C ILE A 53 12.86 10.53 -8.11
N ASP A 54 12.95 11.24 -9.24
CA ASP A 54 11.83 11.92 -9.88
C ASP A 54 11.40 11.10 -11.09
N ILE A 55 10.10 10.82 -11.19
CA ILE A 55 9.50 9.99 -12.23
C ILE A 55 8.57 10.89 -13.04
N TYR A 56 8.92 11.16 -14.28
CA TYR A 56 8.15 12.00 -15.20
C TYR A 56 7.38 11.11 -16.17
N ILE A 57 6.05 11.23 -16.17
CA ILE A 57 5.12 10.42 -16.94
C ILE A 57 4.40 11.35 -17.92
N ASP A 58 4.74 11.18 -19.20
CA ASP A 58 4.26 12.00 -20.31
C ASP A 58 2.76 11.73 -20.60
N LYS A 59 2.06 12.75 -21.08
CA LYS A 59 0.64 12.70 -21.46
C LYS A 59 0.27 11.64 -22.51
N ASN A 60 1.24 11.14 -23.29
CA ASN A 60 1.00 10.09 -24.27
C ASN A 60 1.15 8.69 -23.67
N THR A 61 1.49 8.56 -22.39
CA THR A 61 1.53 7.28 -21.69
C THR A 61 0.15 6.63 -21.70
N ASN A 62 0.06 5.39 -22.18
CA ASN A 62 -1.20 4.68 -22.29
C ASN A 62 -1.06 3.22 -21.82
N GLY A 63 -1.25 3.00 -20.52
CA GLY A 63 -1.19 1.69 -19.88
C GLY A 63 0.23 1.14 -19.70
N GLU A 64 1.26 1.98 -19.78
CA GLU A 64 2.62 1.59 -19.40
C GLU A 64 2.71 1.30 -17.91
N THR A 65 3.62 0.39 -17.54
CA THR A 65 3.89 0.06 -16.14
C THR A 65 5.25 0.55 -15.72
N VAL A 66 5.31 1.19 -14.55
CA VAL A 66 6.54 1.65 -13.88
C VAL A 66 6.79 0.76 -12.68
N HIS A 67 7.97 0.14 -12.59
CA HIS A 67 8.36 -0.72 -11.48
C HIS A 67 9.41 -0.05 -10.59
N ILE A 68 9.14 0.09 -9.29
CA ILE A 68 10.08 0.67 -8.31
C ILE A 68 10.28 -0.24 -7.10
N PRO A 69 10.78 -1.47 -7.30
CA PRO A 69 11.00 -2.40 -6.19
C PRO A 69 12.19 -1.99 -5.32
N VAL A 70 12.06 -2.24 -4.01
CA VAL A 70 13.10 -2.05 -3.01
C VAL A 70 13.33 -3.33 -2.23
N VAL A 71 14.57 -3.74 -2.10
CA VAL A 71 14.98 -4.89 -1.29
C VAL A 71 15.99 -4.45 -0.24
N VAL A 72 15.70 -4.78 1.03
CA VAL A 72 16.64 -4.62 2.14
C VAL A 72 16.98 -6.00 2.67
N SER A 73 18.26 -6.39 2.52
CA SER A 73 18.77 -7.69 2.98
C SER A 73 19.88 -7.58 4.04
N ALA A 74 20.35 -6.36 4.30
CA ALA A 74 21.39 -6.09 5.30
C ALA A 74 20.78 -5.80 6.68
N SER A 75 21.10 -6.63 7.67
CA SER A 75 20.72 -6.39 9.07
C SER A 75 21.33 -5.09 9.61
N GLY A 76 20.56 -4.31 10.36
CA GLY A 76 20.98 -3.00 10.86
C GLY A 76 20.88 -1.86 9.84
N MET A 77 20.32 -2.14 8.67
CA MET A 77 20.13 -1.14 7.62
C MET A 77 18.91 -0.26 7.90
N THR A 78 19.07 1.05 7.69
CA THR A 78 17.97 2.01 7.59
C THR A 78 18.06 2.70 6.24
N ASP A 79 17.06 2.50 5.40
CA ASP A 79 16.95 3.12 4.09
C ASP A 79 15.75 4.08 4.06
N VAL A 80 15.99 5.34 3.71
CA VAL A 80 14.95 6.37 3.53
C VAL A 80 15.04 6.87 2.10
N VAL A 81 13.95 6.78 1.33
CA VAL A 81 13.95 7.14 -0.08
C VAL A 81 12.74 8.02 -0.43
N TYR A 82 12.97 9.02 -1.25
CA TYR A 82 11.96 9.98 -1.70
C TYR A 82 11.71 9.81 -3.19
N ASN A 83 10.48 9.48 -3.58
CA ASN A 83 10.09 9.27 -4.96
C ASN A 83 8.93 10.22 -5.29
N ASP A 84 9.16 11.15 -6.21
CA ASP A 84 8.15 12.10 -6.66
C ASP A 84 7.70 11.72 -8.09
N PHE A 85 6.40 11.56 -8.25
CA PHE A 85 5.76 11.19 -9.52
C PHE A 85 5.07 12.42 -10.11
N TYR A 86 5.48 12.81 -11.29
CA TYR A 86 4.91 13.92 -12.07
C TYR A 86 4.14 13.34 -13.26
N ILE A 87 2.82 13.23 -13.14
CA ILE A 87 1.93 12.63 -14.12
C ILE A 87 1.25 13.77 -14.90
N GLU A 88 1.51 13.86 -16.21
CA GLU A 88 0.92 14.88 -17.08
C GLU A 88 -0.57 14.66 -17.32
N ASP A 89 -1.25 15.70 -17.80
CA ASP A 89 -2.68 15.69 -18.12
C ASP A 89 -3.02 14.59 -19.13
N GLY A 90 -4.03 13.77 -18.83
CA GLY A 90 -4.50 12.69 -19.68
C GLY A 90 -3.66 11.43 -19.73
N ALA A 91 -2.54 11.36 -19.00
CA ALA A 91 -1.71 10.15 -18.93
C ALA A 91 -2.45 8.98 -18.28
N ASN A 92 -2.20 7.76 -18.77
CA ASN A 92 -2.72 6.52 -18.21
C ASN A 92 -1.55 5.60 -17.86
N VAL A 93 -1.33 5.32 -16.57
CA VAL A 93 -0.13 4.63 -16.08
C VAL A 93 -0.45 3.67 -14.93
N ASN A 94 0.26 2.54 -14.91
CA ASN A 94 0.32 1.63 -13.76
C ASN A 94 1.67 1.80 -13.06
N ILE A 95 1.67 1.86 -11.72
CA ILE A 95 2.87 2.01 -10.91
C ILE A 95 2.88 0.88 -9.88
N ILE A 96 3.92 0.06 -9.91
CA ILE A 96 4.12 -1.05 -8.97
C ILE A 96 5.30 -0.71 -8.08
N ALA A 97 5.01 -0.48 -6.79
CA ALA A 97 6.00 -0.24 -5.76
C ALA A 97 5.99 -1.42 -4.80
N GLY A 98 7.10 -2.13 -4.73
CA GLY A 98 7.23 -3.26 -3.80
C GLY A 98 8.39 -3.01 -2.83
N CYS A 99 8.15 -3.19 -1.53
CA CYS A 99 9.19 -3.07 -0.51
C CYS A 99 9.31 -4.38 0.26
N GLY A 100 10.48 -5.03 0.18
CA GLY A 100 10.73 -6.29 0.86
C GLY A 100 11.95 -6.24 1.77
N ILE A 101 11.83 -6.78 2.98
CA ILE A 101 12.93 -6.89 3.94
C ILE A 101 13.21 -8.35 4.24
N HIS A 102 14.45 -8.78 3.96
CA HIS A 102 14.99 -10.04 4.45
C HIS A 102 15.95 -9.74 5.61
N ASN A 103 15.59 -10.08 6.85
CA ASN A 103 16.47 -9.87 8.00
C ASN A 103 16.87 -11.20 8.65
N SER A 104 18.12 -11.61 8.45
CA SER A 104 18.70 -12.81 9.07
C SER A 104 19.59 -12.49 10.28
N GLY A 105 19.73 -11.21 10.67
CA GLY A 105 20.60 -10.76 11.76
C GLY A 105 19.83 -10.37 13.02
N CYS A 106 20.56 -9.76 13.96
CA CYS A 106 20.01 -9.35 15.26
C CYS A 106 19.67 -7.86 15.39
N ASN A 107 20.04 -7.06 14.39
CA ASN A 107 19.71 -5.63 14.37
C ASN A 107 18.49 -5.40 13.48
N ASP A 108 17.70 -4.36 13.79
CA ASP A 108 16.53 -4.02 13.01
C ASP A 108 16.90 -3.58 11.59
N ALA A 109 16.09 -4.01 10.62
CA ALA A 109 16.17 -3.55 9.24
C ALA A 109 14.92 -2.70 8.94
N ARG A 110 15.12 -1.50 8.37
CA ARG A 110 14.07 -0.52 8.17
C ARG A 110 14.12 0.08 6.78
N HIS A 111 12.94 0.24 6.18
CA HIS A 111 12.76 1.03 4.96
C HIS A 111 11.59 2.00 5.11
N ASP A 112 11.84 3.27 4.80
CA ASP A 112 10.83 4.33 4.77
C ASP A 112 10.76 4.86 3.32
N GLY A 113 9.76 4.44 2.57
CA GLY A 113 9.42 4.98 1.25
C GLY A 113 8.56 6.23 1.42
N ILE A 114 9.02 7.36 0.92
CA ILE A 114 8.26 8.61 0.92
C ILE A 114 7.91 8.94 -0.52
N HIS A 115 6.63 8.85 -0.86
CA HIS A 115 6.11 8.97 -2.21
C HIS A 115 5.22 10.21 -2.32
N THR A 116 5.44 11.02 -3.36
CA THR A 116 4.58 12.17 -3.65
C THR A 116 4.06 12.06 -5.08
N PHE A 117 2.74 12.08 -5.24
CA PHE A 117 2.08 12.00 -6.54
C PHE A 117 1.49 13.35 -6.92
N HIS A 118 1.96 13.93 -8.03
CA HIS A 118 1.40 15.10 -8.67
C HIS A 118 0.67 14.65 -9.93
N ILE A 119 -0.66 14.53 -9.84
CA ILE A 119 -1.48 13.97 -10.92
C ILE A 119 -2.17 15.12 -11.66
N GLY A 120 -1.92 15.21 -12.95
CA GLY A 120 -2.54 16.17 -13.85
C GLY A 120 -4.03 15.93 -14.05
N LYS A 121 -4.68 16.74 -14.90
CA LYS A 121 -6.11 16.63 -15.22
C LYS A 121 -6.40 15.43 -16.11
N ASP A 122 -7.60 14.86 -15.97
CA ASP A 122 -8.09 13.77 -16.81
C ASP A 122 -7.14 12.53 -16.87
N ALA A 123 -6.21 12.40 -15.92
CA ALA A 123 -5.27 11.30 -15.84
C ALA A 123 -5.87 10.07 -15.16
N ILE A 124 -5.35 8.88 -15.50
CA ILE A 124 -5.74 7.60 -14.91
C ILE A 124 -4.49 6.96 -14.34
N VAL A 125 -4.46 6.77 -13.02
CA VAL A 125 -3.32 6.19 -12.32
C VAL A 125 -3.77 5.01 -11.47
N HIS A 126 -3.11 3.87 -11.66
CA HIS A 126 -3.22 2.73 -10.77
C HIS A 126 -1.89 2.53 -10.05
N TYR A 127 -1.92 2.61 -8.73
CA TYR A 127 -0.77 2.44 -7.84
C TYR A 127 -0.94 1.19 -6.99
N GLU A 128 -0.04 0.23 -7.14
CA GLU A 128 0.00 -0.99 -6.35
C GLU A 128 1.25 -0.98 -5.46
N GLU A 129 1.06 -1.16 -4.15
CA GLU A 129 2.15 -1.23 -3.18
C GLU A 129 2.08 -2.54 -2.39
N LYS A 130 3.18 -3.30 -2.44
CA LYS A 130 3.31 -4.55 -1.69
C LYS A 130 4.43 -4.48 -0.66
N HIS A 131 4.10 -4.88 0.57
CA HIS A 131 5.05 -5.00 1.67
C HIS A 131 5.25 -6.45 2.06
N TYR A 132 6.50 -6.86 2.17
CA TYR A 132 6.87 -8.22 2.50
C TYR A 132 8.06 -8.25 3.46
N GLY A 133 8.00 -9.12 4.46
CA GLY A 133 9.08 -9.35 5.40
C GLY A 133 9.40 -10.84 5.55
N GLU A 134 10.68 -11.19 5.62
CA GLU A 134 11.11 -12.56 5.89
C GLU A 134 12.46 -12.60 6.62
N GLY A 135 12.92 -13.80 6.95
CA GLY A 135 14.22 -14.08 7.58
C GLY A 135 14.08 -14.57 9.00
N GLU A 136 15.05 -15.39 9.44
CA GLU A 136 15.08 -16.05 10.75
C GLU A 136 15.80 -15.22 11.81
N GLY A 137 16.21 -14.00 11.50
CA GLY A 137 16.88 -13.10 12.45
C GLY A 137 15.96 -12.63 13.56
N THR A 138 16.57 -12.15 14.66
CA THR A 138 15.83 -11.59 15.80
C THR A 138 15.61 -10.09 15.70
N GLY A 139 16.26 -9.40 14.76
CA GLY A 139 16.05 -7.99 14.47
C GLY A 139 14.72 -7.77 13.73
N ALA A 140 14.03 -6.69 14.07
CA ALA A 140 12.74 -6.36 13.48
C ALA A 140 12.83 -5.98 11.98
N ARG A 141 11.75 -6.20 11.24
CA ARG A 141 11.51 -5.76 9.86
C ARG A 141 10.49 -4.64 9.89
N ILE A 142 10.93 -3.43 9.61
CA ILE A 142 10.16 -2.20 9.80
C ILE A 142 9.93 -1.53 8.46
N LEU A 143 8.67 -1.28 8.11
CA LEU A 143 8.26 -0.57 6.89
C LEU A 143 7.31 0.58 7.25
N ASN A 144 7.79 1.83 7.09
CA ASN A 144 7.00 3.02 7.41
C ASN A 144 6.82 3.89 6.15
N PRO A 145 5.85 3.56 5.28
CA PRO A 145 5.59 4.35 4.08
C PRO A 145 4.86 5.66 4.41
N VAL A 146 5.24 6.70 3.68
CA VAL A 146 4.52 7.98 3.66
C VAL A 146 4.12 8.28 2.23
N THR A 147 2.83 8.56 1.98
CA THR A 147 2.33 8.80 0.63
C THR A 147 1.46 10.05 0.58
N ASP A 148 1.93 11.07 -0.13
CA ASP A 148 1.19 12.30 -0.40
C ASP A 148 0.66 12.29 -1.83
N ILE A 149 -0.65 12.50 -2.03
CA ILE A 149 -1.30 12.38 -3.33
C ILE A 149 -2.13 13.61 -3.62
N TYR A 150 -1.84 14.27 -4.75
CA TYR A 150 -2.60 15.40 -5.29
C TYR A 150 -3.29 14.95 -6.56
N VAL A 151 -4.61 14.68 -6.48
CA VAL A 151 -5.41 14.18 -7.59
C VAL A 151 -6.03 15.33 -8.35
N GLY A 152 -5.59 15.55 -9.57
CA GLY A 152 -6.06 16.64 -10.44
C GLY A 152 -7.52 16.48 -10.90
N GLU A 153 -8.05 17.51 -11.51
CA GLU A 153 -9.44 17.63 -11.95
C GLU A 153 -9.82 16.47 -12.90
N ASN A 154 -10.99 15.83 -12.66
CA ASN A 154 -11.54 14.69 -13.39
C ASN A 154 -10.67 13.43 -13.43
N SER A 155 -9.57 13.38 -12.72
CA SER A 155 -8.65 12.23 -12.73
C SER A 155 -9.14 11.08 -11.88
N VAL A 156 -8.65 9.89 -12.20
CA VAL A 156 -8.93 8.65 -11.47
C VAL A 156 -7.64 8.14 -10.85
N PHE A 157 -7.64 7.98 -9.53
CA PHE A 157 -6.55 7.35 -8.81
C PHE A 157 -7.03 6.11 -8.07
N THR A 158 -6.43 4.98 -8.38
CA THR A 158 -6.67 3.71 -7.68
C THR A 158 -5.40 3.30 -6.95
N MET A 159 -5.51 2.98 -5.66
CA MET A 159 -4.41 2.56 -4.81
C MET A 159 -4.75 1.22 -4.16
N ASP A 160 -3.93 0.22 -4.43
CA ASP A 160 -4.02 -1.10 -3.81
C ASP A 160 -2.78 -1.34 -2.94
N THR A 161 -2.98 -1.51 -1.63
CA THR A 161 -1.88 -1.79 -0.70
C THR A 161 -2.05 -3.17 -0.08
N VAL A 162 -0.97 -3.95 -0.09
CA VAL A 162 -0.96 -5.33 0.42
C VAL A 162 0.21 -5.53 1.37
N GLN A 163 -0.09 -5.91 2.62
CA GLN A 163 0.90 -6.31 3.62
C GLN A 163 0.38 -7.55 4.36
N ILE A 164 0.80 -8.73 3.93
CA ILE A 164 0.25 -10.01 4.42
C ILE A 164 1.25 -10.81 5.24
N GLU A 165 2.56 -10.66 5.00
CA GLU A 165 3.56 -11.49 5.64
C GLU A 165 4.73 -10.72 6.22
N GLY A 166 5.12 -11.10 7.43
CA GLY A 166 6.45 -10.97 8.01
C GLY A 166 6.96 -9.57 8.35
N VAL A 167 6.15 -8.53 8.24
CA VAL A 167 6.52 -7.18 8.68
C VAL A 167 6.20 -7.05 10.16
N ASP A 168 7.23 -6.78 10.99
CA ASP A 168 7.07 -6.75 12.44
C ASP A 168 6.43 -5.45 12.92
N SER A 169 6.74 -4.33 12.27
CA SER A 169 6.16 -3.03 12.58
C SER A 169 5.95 -2.20 11.33
N THR A 170 4.78 -1.59 11.22
CA THR A 170 4.50 -0.59 10.17
C THR A 170 3.71 0.59 10.72
N GLN A 171 4.11 1.79 10.28
CA GLN A 171 3.34 3.00 10.45
C GLN A 171 3.19 3.65 9.08
N ARG A 172 2.01 3.50 8.50
CA ARG A 172 1.64 4.09 7.20
C ARG A 172 0.99 5.46 7.43
N GLU A 173 1.46 6.45 6.69
CA GLU A 173 0.84 7.78 6.61
C GLU A 173 0.43 8.04 5.16
N THR A 174 -0.86 8.33 4.91
CA THR A 174 -1.37 8.60 3.56
C THR A 174 -2.25 9.85 3.58
N ASP A 175 -1.83 10.89 2.88
CA ASP A 175 -2.54 12.14 2.73
C ASP A 175 -2.97 12.34 1.27
N ILE A 176 -4.28 12.52 1.03
CA ILE A 176 -4.84 12.65 -0.32
C ILE A 176 -5.64 13.95 -0.42
N THR A 177 -5.35 14.75 -1.43
CA THR A 177 -6.13 15.94 -1.78
C THR A 177 -6.74 15.77 -3.16
N MET A 178 -8.05 16.02 -3.27
CA MET A 178 -8.83 15.74 -4.46
C MET A 178 -9.44 17.02 -5.05
N GLU A 179 -9.17 17.27 -6.33
CA GLU A 179 -9.78 18.35 -7.11
C GLU A 179 -11.15 17.97 -7.68
N ALA A 180 -11.79 18.89 -8.41
CA ALA A 180 -13.15 18.74 -8.92
C ALA A 180 -13.31 17.52 -9.85
N GLY A 181 -14.41 16.77 -9.67
CA GLY A 181 -14.74 15.60 -10.49
C GLY A 181 -13.78 14.41 -10.35
N SER A 182 -12.75 14.51 -9.53
CA SER A 182 -11.78 13.42 -9.34
C SER A 182 -12.37 12.24 -8.59
N ARG A 183 -11.81 11.05 -8.84
CA ARG A 183 -12.25 9.79 -8.24
C ARG A 183 -11.08 9.07 -7.59
N LEU A 184 -11.31 8.65 -6.36
CA LEU A 184 -10.35 7.88 -5.57
C LEU A 184 -10.94 6.51 -5.23
N THR A 185 -10.15 5.47 -5.42
CA THR A 185 -10.41 4.15 -4.83
C THR A 185 -9.16 3.70 -4.11
N VAL A 186 -9.30 3.34 -2.83
CA VAL A 186 -8.21 2.74 -2.04
C VAL A 186 -8.67 1.38 -1.54
N THR A 187 -7.87 0.35 -1.79
CA THR A 187 -8.05 -0.98 -1.20
C THR A 187 -6.81 -1.30 -0.36
N GLU A 188 -7.00 -1.50 0.93
CA GLU A 188 -5.95 -1.94 1.85
C GLU A 188 -6.22 -3.37 2.29
N LYS A 189 -5.23 -4.24 2.13
CA LYS A 189 -5.23 -5.63 2.61
C LYS A 189 -4.09 -5.81 3.60
N LEU A 190 -4.44 -6.02 4.87
CA LEU A 190 -3.48 -6.11 5.95
C LEU A 190 -3.65 -7.40 6.74
N MET A 191 -2.55 -8.12 6.96
CA MET A 191 -2.53 -9.23 7.90
C MET A 191 -1.36 -9.07 8.86
N THR A 192 -1.63 -9.28 10.15
CA THR A 192 -0.60 -9.31 11.21
C THR A 192 -0.76 -10.56 12.05
N HIS A 193 0.34 -11.06 12.58
CA HIS A 193 0.38 -12.23 13.46
C HIS A 193 1.43 -12.06 14.58
N ASP A 194 1.51 -13.00 15.49
CA ASP A 194 2.41 -12.96 16.65
C ASP A 194 2.27 -11.66 17.46
N ARG A 195 3.30 -10.83 17.50
CA ARG A 195 3.34 -9.52 18.18
C ARG A 195 3.55 -8.35 17.22
N GLN A 196 3.22 -8.54 15.96
CA GLN A 196 3.34 -7.50 14.95
C GLN A 196 2.40 -6.34 15.24
N GLU A 197 2.86 -5.14 14.89
CA GLU A 197 2.09 -3.91 15.06
C GLU A 197 1.92 -3.19 13.73
N ALA A 198 0.69 -2.79 13.41
CA ALA A 198 0.39 -2.02 12.22
C ALA A 198 -0.51 -0.83 12.55
N VAL A 199 -0.06 0.35 12.14
CA VAL A 199 -0.84 1.59 12.20
C VAL A 199 -0.98 2.13 10.79
N SER A 200 -2.23 2.38 10.36
CA SER A 200 -2.54 3.01 9.07
C SER A 200 -3.35 4.28 9.32
N ASN A 201 -2.73 5.43 9.08
CA ASN A 201 -3.35 6.74 9.11
C ASN A 201 -3.62 7.18 7.68
N MET A 202 -4.87 7.50 7.37
CA MET A 202 -5.26 7.93 6.04
C MET A 202 -6.14 9.18 6.13
N LYS A 203 -5.73 10.25 5.46
CA LYS A 203 -6.51 11.48 5.39
C LYS A 203 -6.87 11.79 3.94
N VAL A 204 -8.17 11.98 3.68
CA VAL A 204 -8.69 12.37 2.38
C VAL A 204 -9.38 13.71 2.48
N ILE A 205 -8.93 14.68 1.69
CA ILE A 205 -9.49 16.02 1.59
C ILE A 205 -10.15 16.15 0.21
N MET A 206 -11.48 16.22 0.21
CA MET A 206 -12.29 16.48 -0.98
C MET A 206 -12.49 17.99 -1.11
N ASP A 207 -11.60 18.63 -1.88
CA ASP A 207 -11.54 20.08 -2.03
C ASP A 207 -12.27 20.59 -3.29
N GLY A 208 -12.52 19.70 -4.26
CA GLY A 208 -13.20 20.01 -5.51
C GLY A 208 -14.63 19.45 -5.58
N ASP A 209 -15.53 20.22 -6.20
CA ASP A 209 -16.92 19.81 -6.40
C ASP A 209 -17.04 18.52 -7.22
N GLY A 210 -17.95 17.63 -6.85
CA GLY A 210 -18.20 16.36 -7.53
C GLY A 210 -17.11 15.30 -7.32
N SER A 211 -16.14 15.54 -6.46
CA SER A 211 -15.14 14.52 -6.12
C SER A 211 -15.75 13.36 -5.35
N SER A 212 -15.23 12.16 -5.58
CA SER A 212 -15.73 10.94 -4.93
C SER A 212 -14.60 10.02 -4.46
N ALA A 213 -14.72 9.51 -3.24
CA ALA A 213 -13.73 8.60 -2.64
C ALA A 213 -14.39 7.32 -2.14
N GLN A 214 -13.77 6.18 -2.44
CA GLN A 214 -14.10 4.89 -1.85
C GLN A 214 -12.84 4.31 -1.20
N ILE A 215 -12.93 3.99 0.08
CA ILE A 215 -11.84 3.41 0.86
C ILE A 215 -12.32 2.10 1.46
N ILE A 216 -11.63 1.01 1.16
CA ILE A 216 -11.93 -0.33 1.66
C ILE A 216 -10.69 -0.85 2.37
N SER A 217 -10.76 -1.01 3.69
CA SER A 217 -9.71 -1.66 4.48
C SER A 217 -10.20 -3.02 4.95
N ARG A 218 -9.52 -4.09 4.53
CA ARG A 218 -9.76 -5.45 5.00
C ARG A 218 -8.55 -5.96 5.74
N SER A 219 -8.74 -6.37 6.97
CA SER A 219 -7.61 -6.79 7.80
C SER A 219 -7.87 -8.05 8.61
N VAL A 220 -6.80 -8.81 8.86
CA VAL A 220 -6.80 -10.00 9.72
C VAL A 220 -5.71 -9.83 10.76
N ALA A 221 -6.08 -9.90 12.03
CA ALA A 221 -5.14 -9.85 13.15
C ALA A 221 -5.15 -11.19 13.90
N LYS A 222 -3.96 -11.81 14.06
CA LYS A 222 -3.77 -13.11 14.71
C LYS A 222 -2.77 -13.00 15.87
N GLY A 223 -2.80 -13.97 16.78
CA GLY A 223 -1.86 -14.05 17.91
C GLY A 223 -2.09 -12.95 18.95
N GLU A 224 -1.06 -12.20 19.26
CA GLU A 224 -1.07 -11.01 20.15
C GLU A 224 -0.87 -9.70 19.35
N SER A 225 -1.09 -9.71 18.04
CA SER A 225 -0.82 -8.57 17.16
C SER A 225 -1.81 -7.42 17.38
N ILE A 226 -1.38 -6.22 17.01
CA ILE A 226 -2.16 -4.99 17.20
C ILE A 226 -2.27 -4.25 15.86
N GLN A 227 -3.51 -3.91 15.49
CA GLN A 227 -3.77 -3.07 14.32
C GLN A 227 -4.57 -1.84 14.72
N THR A 228 -4.22 -0.70 14.14
CA THR A 228 -4.99 0.55 14.26
C THR A 228 -5.18 1.15 12.87
N PHE A 229 -6.42 1.35 12.47
CA PHE A 229 -6.80 2.07 11.27
C PHE A 229 -7.49 3.38 11.63
N HIS A 230 -6.95 4.50 11.16
CA HIS A 230 -7.43 5.84 11.45
C HIS A 230 -7.75 6.60 10.15
N PRO A 231 -8.90 6.32 9.52
CA PRO A 231 -9.34 7.04 8.34
C PRO A 231 -9.97 8.38 8.72
N ARG A 232 -9.56 9.44 8.04
CA ARG A 232 -10.11 10.79 8.19
C ARG A 232 -10.58 11.31 6.84
N ALA A 233 -11.88 11.61 6.70
CA ALA A 233 -12.46 12.20 5.50
C ALA A 233 -12.95 13.62 5.77
N ILE A 234 -12.53 14.57 4.94
CA ILE A 234 -12.87 16.00 5.02
C ILE A 234 -13.56 16.42 3.73
N GLY A 235 -14.87 16.67 3.77
CA GLY A 235 -15.65 17.16 2.64
C GLY A 235 -15.81 18.69 2.71
N LYS A 236 -15.07 19.42 1.90
CA LYS A 236 -15.13 20.88 1.85
C LYS A 236 -16.17 21.41 0.85
N THR A 237 -16.57 20.58 -0.10
CA THR A 237 -17.45 20.92 -1.25
C THR A 237 -18.59 19.90 -1.37
N ALA A 238 -19.42 19.97 -2.40
CA ALA A 238 -20.36 18.92 -2.76
C ALA A 238 -19.58 17.69 -3.22
N CYS A 239 -19.48 16.69 -2.37
CA CYS A 239 -18.65 15.51 -2.58
C CYS A 239 -19.26 14.26 -1.94
N HIS A 240 -18.72 13.09 -2.29
CA HIS A 240 -19.18 11.81 -1.75
C HIS A 240 -17.98 10.96 -1.30
N ALA A 241 -18.04 10.41 -0.09
CA ALA A 241 -17.07 9.41 0.37
C ALA A 241 -17.76 8.23 1.05
N HIS A 242 -17.23 7.04 0.80
CA HIS A 242 -17.61 5.81 1.49
C HIS A 242 -16.35 5.12 2.02
N ILE A 243 -16.30 4.91 3.33
CA ILE A 243 -15.20 4.25 4.03
C ILE A 243 -15.74 2.97 4.63
N GLN A 244 -15.16 1.84 4.26
CA GLN A 244 -15.50 0.52 4.78
C GLN A 244 -14.28 -0.09 5.47
N CYS A 245 -14.47 -0.54 6.72
CA CYS A 245 -13.42 -1.13 7.55
C CYS A 245 -13.87 -2.49 8.06
N ASP A 246 -13.42 -3.56 7.42
CA ASP A 246 -13.76 -4.92 7.81
C ASP A 246 -12.55 -5.63 8.41
N SER A 247 -12.71 -6.27 9.56
CA SER A 247 -11.60 -6.94 10.23
C SER A 247 -12.00 -8.26 10.87
N ILE A 248 -11.13 -9.27 10.73
CA ILE A 248 -11.20 -10.54 11.43
C ILE A 248 -10.15 -10.54 12.55
N ILE A 249 -10.61 -10.82 13.79
CA ILE A 249 -9.74 -10.96 14.97
C ILE A 249 -9.64 -12.43 15.35
N MET A 250 -8.42 -12.91 15.56
CA MET A 250 -8.15 -14.27 16.03
C MET A 250 -7.23 -14.25 17.24
N ASN A 251 -7.38 -15.22 18.14
CA ASN A 251 -6.64 -15.35 19.39
C ASN A 251 -6.78 -14.12 20.29
N ASP A 252 -5.67 -13.53 20.76
CA ASP A 252 -5.62 -12.36 21.65
C ASP A 252 -5.29 -11.06 20.90
N ALA A 253 -5.37 -11.08 19.57
CA ALA A 253 -5.10 -9.91 18.74
C ALA A 253 -6.11 -8.78 19.00
N GLN A 254 -5.70 -7.56 18.68
CA GLN A 254 -6.51 -6.35 18.86
C GLN A 254 -6.58 -5.55 17.57
N VAL A 255 -7.78 -5.12 17.21
CA VAL A 255 -8.04 -4.22 16.09
C VAL A 255 -8.81 -3.00 16.56
N ARG A 256 -8.37 -1.82 16.17
CA ARG A 256 -9.03 -0.54 16.44
C ARG A 256 -9.28 0.18 15.12
N SER A 257 -10.54 0.59 14.89
CA SER A 257 -10.89 1.54 13.82
C SER A 257 -11.34 2.85 14.48
N ILE A 258 -10.70 3.97 14.10
CA ILE A 258 -10.92 5.29 14.69
C ILE A 258 -11.27 6.28 13.57
N PRO A 259 -12.49 6.25 13.02
CA PRO A 259 -12.86 7.12 11.91
C PRO A 259 -13.11 8.56 12.35
N GLU A 260 -12.66 9.52 11.53
CA GLU A 260 -13.00 10.93 11.64
C GLU A 260 -13.74 11.40 10.38
N ILE A 261 -14.89 12.02 10.56
CA ILE A 261 -15.69 12.61 9.48
C ILE A 261 -15.88 14.10 9.75
N ASP A 262 -15.48 14.93 8.79
CA ASP A 262 -15.59 16.40 8.81
C ASP A 262 -16.30 16.88 7.54
N ALA A 263 -17.64 16.96 7.59
CA ALA A 263 -18.47 17.43 6.50
C ALA A 263 -18.69 18.95 6.62
N ARG A 264 -17.95 19.74 5.89
CA ARG A 264 -17.95 21.21 5.95
C ARG A 264 -18.93 21.86 4.97
N ASN A 265 -19.48 21.10 4.04
CA ASN A 265 -20.45 21.54 3.06
C ASN A 265 -21.77 20.82 3.27
N VAL A 266 -22.89 21.49 3.02
CA VAL A 266 -24.24 20.93 3.21
C VAL A 266 -24.54 19.77 2.24
N ASP A 267 -23.87 19.73 1.09
CA ASP A 267 -24.00 18.69 0.07
C ASP A 267 -22.85 17.64 0.16
N ALA A 268 -21.99 17.71 1.18
CA ALA A 268 -21.02 16.66 1.44
C ALA A 268 -21.69 15.44 2.06
N GLN A 269 -21.53 14.29 1.41
CA GLN A 269 -22.06 12.99 1.87
C GLN A 269 -20.89 12.06 2.19
N ILE A 270 -20.65 11.81 3.47
CA ILE A 270 -19.57 10.93 3.93
C ILE A 270 -20.16 9.83 4.78
N ILE A 271 -19.93 8.58 4.39
CA ILE A 271 -20.43 7.39 5.06
C ILE A 271 -19.24 6.58 5.55
N HIS A 272 -19.33 6.07 6.78
CA HIS A 272 -18.40 5.09 7.32
C HIS A 272 -19.16 3.86 7.80
N GLU A 273 -18.67 2.67 7.39
CA GLU A 273 -19.14 1.37 7.83
C GLU A 273 -17.98 0.55 8.41
N ALA A 274 -18.23 -0.20 9.47
CA ALA A 274 -17.20 -1.06 10.06
C ALA A 274 -17.81 -2.38 10.54
N ALA A 275 -17.16 -3.49 10.18
CA ALA A 275 -17.46 -4.81 10.69
C ALA A 275 -16.20 -5.44 11.28
N ILE A 276 -16.09 -5.49 12.60
CA ILE A 276 -14.97 -6.06 13.33
C ILE A 276 -15.47 -7.24 14.14
N GLY A 277 -14.95 -8.44 13.86
CA GLY A 277 -15.45 -9.64 14.53
C GLY A 277 -14.48 -10.81 14.46
N ARG A 278 -14.95 -11.94 14.98
CA ARG A 278 -14.24 -13.23 14.92
C ARG A 278 -14.88 -14.11 13.86
N ILE A 279 -14.13 -15.10 13.36
CA ILE A 279 -14.67 -16.12 12.46
C ILE A 279 -15.83 -16.83 13.15
N ASN A 280 -16.93 -17.00 12.41
CA ASN A 280 -18.10 -17.69 12.93
C ASN A 280 -17.85 -19.19 13.02
N SER A 281 -18.06 -19.77 14.22
CA SER A 281 -17.88 -21.20 14.47
C SER A 281 -18.72 -22.11 13.54
N GLU A 282 -19.91 -21.67 13.10
CA GLU A 282 -20.73 -22.41 12.16
C GLU A 282 -20.10 -22.49 10.76
N GLN A 283 -19.40 -21.44 10.33
CA GLN A 283 -18.66 -21.44 9.06
C GLN A 283 -17.48 -22.41 9.12
N LEU A 284 -16.71 -22.38 10.20
CA LEU A 284 -15.62 -23.34 10.44
C LEU A 284 -16.13 -24.78 10.43
N LEU A 285 -17.13 -25.07 11.25
CA LEU A 285 -17.72 -26.43 11.35
C LEU A 285 -18.23 -26.92 9.98
N LYS A 286 -18.82 -26.04 9.18
CA LYS A 286 -19.28 -26.40 7.84
C LYS A 286 -18.12 -26.77 6.91
N LEU A 287 -17.02 -26.04 6.94
CA LEU A 287 -15.84 -26.36 6.14
C LEU A 287 -15.17 -27.68 6.61
N GLU A 288 -15.13 -27.91 7.93
CA GLU A 288 -14.65 -29.18 8.51
C GLU A 288 -15.51 -30.38 8.07
N THR A 289 -16.83 -30.20 7.89
CA THR A 289 -17.69 -31.27 7.35
C THR A 289 -17.37 -31.63 5.89
N PHE A 290 -16.68 -30.77 5.16
CA PHE A 290 -16.15 -31.05 3.83
C PHE A 290 -14.76 -31.69 3.85
N GLY A 291 -14.20 -31.95 5.03
CA GLY A 291 -12.94 -32.69 5.20
C GLY A 291 -11.71 -31.82 5.43
N LEU A 292 -11.87 -30.50 5.60
CA LEU A 292 -10.79 -29.61 5.99
C LEU A 292 -10.51 -29.75 7.49
N ASN A 293 -9.26 -29.63 7.90
CA ASN A 293 -8.96 -29.41 9.31
C ASN A 293 -9.20 -27.95 9.70
N GLU A 294 -9.14 -27.62 10.99
CA GLU A 294 -9.45 -26.28 11.49
C GLU A 294 -8.55 -25.19 10.85
N GLU A 295 -7.25 -25.44 10.73
CA GLU A 295 -6.27 -24.52 10.13
C GLU A 295 -6.55 -24.29 8.64
N GLU A 296 -6.87 -25.34 7.90
CA GLU A 296 -7.25 -25.26 6.49
C GLU A 296 -8.56 -24.49 6.31
N ALA A 297 -9.54 -24.71 7.17
CA ALA A 297 -10.83 -24.02 7.14
C ALA A 297 -10.66 -22.52 7.44
N GLU A 298 -9.86 -22.16 8.45
CA GLU A 298 -9.48 -20.79 8.73
C GLU A 298 -8.78 -20.13 7.54
N GLY A 299 -7.79 -20.83 6.95
CA GLY A 299 -7.05 -20.35 5.78
C GLY A 299 -7.96 -20.00 4.61
N VAL A 300 -8.93 -20.86 4.29
CA VAL A 300 -9.92 -20.60 3.23
C VAL A 300 -10.78 -19.37 3.51
N ILE A 301 -11.21 -19.16 4.76
CA ILE A 301 -12.01 -17.99 5.14
C ILE A 301 -11.18 -16.72 5.02
N ILE A 302 -9.94 -16.72 5.52
CA ILE A 302 -9.04 -15.58 5.49
C ILE A 302 -8.71 -15.19 4.04
N GLU A 303 -8.34 -16.15 3.21
CA GLU A 303 -8.03 -15.91 1.80
C GLU A 303 -9.21 -15.27 1.06
N ASN A 304 -10.42 -15.82 1.23
CA ASN A 304 -11.62 -15.26 0.61
C ASN A 304 -12.01 -13.89 1.18
N PHE A 305 -11.70 -13.62 2.44
CA PHE A 305 -11.99 -12.33 3.06
C PHE A 305 -11.05 -11.23 2.56
N LEU A 306 -9.77 -11.56 2.36
CA LEU A 306 -8.76 -10.61 1.87
C LEU A 306 -8.80 -10.41 0.34
N ASN A 307 -9.37 -11.33 -0.43
CA ASN A 307 -9.58 -11.20 -1.87
C ASN A 307 -10.91 -10.55 -2.21
#